data_5179d43477af24aabb5225284fb8b9c9
#
_entry.id   5179d43477af24aabb5225284fb8b9c9
#
_cell.length_a   1.000
_cell.length_b   1.000
_cell.length_c   1.000
_cell.angle_alpha   90.00
_cell.angle_beta   90.00
_cell.angle_gamma   90.00
#
_symmetry.space_group_name_H-M   'P 1'
#
loop_
_entity.id
_entity.type
_entity.pdbx_description
1 polymer ?
#
loop_
_entity_poly.entity_id
_entity_poly.type
_entity_poly.pdbx_seq_one_letter_code
_entity_poly.pdbx_strand_id
1 'polypeptide(L)'
;MKKTAYYKINQCRICGNRKLKNIIDLKKQFIQGSFIKKNSPKPYLKKIPLKLVLCSNCSLVQLRHTTSKEILYKNYWYESGINLTMRTHLKKLVTLVSKIIEKKKSSNIEVLDIGCNDGTLLNFYKKNFKKYGVDPSQIVQKIDKKKINVFNDFFPFQKNENKNFKKKFDLITSIAMFYDL
;
A
#
# COMPACT_ATOMS: atom_id res chain seq x y z
N MET A 1 -4.06 15.29 20.88
CA MET A 1 -4.92 14.09 21.06
C MET A 1 -4.09 12.85 20.72
N LYS A 2 -4.01 11.85 21.61
CA LYS A 2 -3.36 10.55 21.30
C LYS A 2 -4.16 9.85 20.21
N LYS A 3 -3.61 9.70 19.00
CA LYS A 3 -4.25 8.92 17.92
C LYS A 3 -4.46 7.48 18.41
N THR A 4 -5.70 7.00 18.41
CA THR A 4 -6.02 5.62 18.76
C THR A 4 -5.36 4.67 17.75
N ALA A 5 -4.74 3.59 18.24
CA ALA A 5 -4.04 2.64 17.38
C ALA A 5 -5.00 1.86 16.46
N TYR A 6 -6.25 1.72 16.86
CA TYR A 6 -7.32 1.03 16.14
C TYR A 6 -8.68 1.52 16.59
N TYR A 7 -9.69 1.27 15.78
CA TYR A 7 -11.10 1.47 16.17
C TYR A 7 -11.94 0.23 15.79
N LYS A 8 -13.05 0.06 16.52
CA LYS A 8 -14.03 -1.01 16.28
C LYS A 8 -15.02 -0.57 15.22
N ILE A 9 -15.31 -1.39 14.22
CA ILE A 9 -16.39 -1.13 13.27
C ILE A 9 -17.74 -1.56 13.85
N ASN A 10 -18.78 -0.78 13.57
CA ASN A 10 -20.14 -1.05 14.01
C ASN A 10 -21.06 -1.52 12.87
N GLN A 11 -20.57 -1.46 11.63
CA GLN A 11 -21.30 -1.87 10.43
C GLN A 11 -20.36 -2.52 9.41
N CYS A 12 -20.92 -3.28 8.49
CA CYS A 12 -20.20 -3.89 7.38
C CYS A 12 -19.57 -2.83 6.47
N ARG A 13 -18.31 -3.03 6.08
CA ARG A 13 -17.57 -2.11 5.21
C ARG A 13 -18.14 -2.00 3.81
N ILE A 14 -18.84 -3.05 3.32
CA ILE A 14 -19.40 -3.07 1.97
C ILE A 14 -20.86 -2.65 1.94
N CYS A 15 -21.74 -3.30 2.71
CA CYS A 15 -23.18 -3.08 2.62
C CYS A 15 -23.79 -2.24 3.75
N GLY A 16 -22.99 -1.78 4.71
CA GLY A 16 -23.47 -0.95 5.83
C GLY A 16 -24.31 -1.70 6.90
N ASN A 17 -24.60 -2.98 6.71
CA ASN A 17 -25.40 -3.75 7.67
C ASN A 17 -24.75 -3.81 9.05
N ARG A 18 -25.53 -3.58 10.12
CA ARG A 18 -25.04 -3.58 11.50
C ARG A 18 -25.00 -4.97 12.16
N LYS A 19 -25.64 -5.97 11.57
CA LYS A 19 -25.65 -7.35 12.11
C LYS A 19 -24.36 -8.08 11.71
N LEU A 20 -23.36 -8.02 12.60
CA LEU A 20 -22.05 -8.64 12.44
C LEU A 20 -21.89 -9.77 13.46
N LYS A 21 -21.90 -11.03 12.98
CA LYS A 21 -21.70 -12.23 13.80
C LYS A 21 -20.22 -12.50 14.04
N ASN A 22 -19.84 -12.80 15.29
CA ASN A 22 -18.46 -13.22 15.60
C ASN A 22 -18.18 -14.61 15.01
N ILE A 23 -17.02 -14.76 14.36
CA ILE A 23 -16.54 -16.05 13.86
C ILE A 23 -15.38 -16.53 14.73
N ILE A 24 -14.31 -15.73 14.83
CA ILE A 24 -13.07 -16.06 15.53
C ILE A 24 -12.62 -14.85 16.33
N ASP A 25 -12.13 -15.10 17.55
CA ASP A 25 -11.48 -14.10 18.40
C ASP A 25 -10.11 -14.62 18.87
N LEU A 26 -9.05 -14.15 18.20
CA LEU A 26 -7.66 -14.48 18.53
C LEU A 26 -7.07 -13.55 19.59
N LYS A 27 -7.93 -12.81 20.31
CA LYS A 27 -7.55 -11.84 21.33
C LYS A 27 -6.67 -10.73 20.76
N LYS A 28 -5.82 -10.10 21.60
CA LYS A 28 -4.90 -9.04 21.18
C LYS A 28 -3.60 -9.64 20.69
N GLN A 29 -3.24 -9.36 19.44
CA GLN A 29 -2.01 -9.80 18.77
C GLN A 29 -1.08 -8.63 18.51
N PHE A 30 0.21 -8.90 18.38
CA PHE A 30 1.16 -7.92 17.86
C PHE A 30 0.95 -7.69 16.36
N ILE A 31 1.23 -6.47 15.89
CA ILE A 31 1.16 -6.16 14.47
C ILE A 31 2.28 -6.92 13.75
N GLN A 32 1.94 -7.58 12.64
CA GLN A 32 2.90 -8.24 11.78
C GLN A 32 3.96 -7.24 11.28
N GLY A 33 5.20 -7.71 11.16
CA GLY A 33 6.31 -6.87 10.69
C GLY A 33 6.88 -5.91 11.74
N SER A 34 6.42 -5.99 12.99
CA SER A 34 7.00 -5.23 14.11
C SER A 34 8.30 -5.88 14.57
N PHE A 35 9.39 -5.66 13.84
CA PHE A 35 10.70 -6.19 14.19
C PHE A 35 11.36 -5.42 15.32
N ILE A 36 11.98 -6.15 16.26
CA ILE A 36 12.70 -5.60 17.42
C ILE A 36 14.19 -5.75 17.16
N LYS A 37 14.95 -4.67 17.29
CA LYS A 37 16.42 -4.74 17.30
C LYS A 37 16.88 -5.38 18.60
N LYS A 38 17.86 -6.29 18.53
CA LYS A 38 18.39 -7.08 19.66
C LYS A 38 18.70 -6.25 20.91
N ASN A 39 19.21 -5.03 20.76
CA ASN A 39 19.64 -4.15 21.84
C ASN A 39 18.73 -2.92 22.02
N SER A 40 17.53 -2.91 21.45
CA SER A 40 16.59 -1.81 21.68
C SER A 40 15.92 -1.95 23.05
N PRO A 41 15.71 -0.85 23.80
CA PRO A 41 14.79 -0.87 24.94
C PRO A 41 13.46 -1.42 24.41
N LYS A 42 12.80 -2.29 25.22
CA LYS A 42 11.55 -2.97 24.80
C LYS A 42 10.64 -1.99 24.07
N PRO A 43 10.44 -2.13 22.76
CA PRO A 43 9.60 -1.21 22.04
C PRO A 43 8.20 -1.34 22.60
N TYR A 44 7.48 -0.24 22.71
CA TYR A 44 6.07 -0.25 23.07
C TYR A 44 5.28 -0.87 21.91
N LEU A 45 5.29 -2.19 21.86
CA LEU A 45 4.55 -2.95 20.86
C LEU A 45 3.07 -2.95 21.23
N LYS A 46 2.28 -2.21 20.49
CA LYS A 46 0.82 -2.18 20.68
C LYS A 46 0.23 -3.49 20.19
N LYS A 47 -0.47 -4.20 21.10
CA LYS A 47 -1.32 -5.32 20.72
C LYS A 47 -2.67 -4.81 20.26
N ILE A 48 -3.14 -5.34 19.13
CA ILE A 48 -4.42 -4.98 18.49
C ILE A 48 -5.34 -6.18 18.52
N PRO A 49 -6.67 -6.01 18.79
CA PRO A 49 -7.59 -7.12 18.75
C PRO A 49 -7.69 -7.71 17.34
N LEU A 50 -7.45 -9.02 17.22
CA LEU A 50 -7.61 -9.77 15.98
C LEU A 50 -8.88 -10.61 16.06
N LYS A 51 -9.96 -10.07 15.54
CA LYS A 51 -11.30 -10.66 15.58
C LYS A 51 -11.96 -10.60 14.22
N LEU A 52 -12.44 -11.76 13.74
CA LEU A 52 -13.21 -11.89 12.51
C LEU A 52 -14.70 -11.87 12.78
N VAL A 53 -15.44 -11.20 11.91
CA VAL A 53 -16.89 -11.13 11.93
C VAL A 53 -17.45 -11.38 10.54
N LEU A 54 -18.63 -12.02 10.50
CA LEU A 54 -19.42 -12.26 9.30
C LEU A 54 -20.56 -11.26 9.23
N CYS A 55 -20.73 -10.60 8.11
CA CYS A 55 -21.93 -9.81 7.83
C CYS A 55 -23.12 -10.72 7.54
N SER A 56 -24.22 -10.58 8.29
CA SER A 56 -25.44 -11.41 8.11
C SER A 56 -26.21 -11.09 6.81
N ASN A 57 -25.88 -9.98 6.11
CA ASN A 57 -26.57 -9.58 4.88
C ASN A 57 -25.79 -9.98 3.63
N CYS A 58 -24.53 -9.57 3.50
CA CYS A 58 -23.74 -9.84 2.27
C CYS A 58 -22.68 -10.93 2.44
N SER A 59 -22.67 -11.64 3.57
CA SER A 59 -21.73 -12.73 3.89
C SER A 59 -20.26 -12.36 3.88
N LEU A 60 -19.91 -11.06 3.89
CA LEU A 60 -18.53 -10.62 3.96
C LEU A 60 -17.91 -11.00 5.31
N VAL A 61 -16.82 -11.79 5.26
CA VAL A 61 -15.94 -12.00 6.42
C VAL A 61 -14.92 -10.88 6.49
N GLN A 62 -14.84 -10.21 7.64
CA GLN A 62 -14.00 -9.02 7.79
C GLN A 62 -13.46 -8.87 9.23
N LEU A 63 -12.36 -8.12 9.37
CA LEU A 63 -11.85 -7.76 10.69
C LEU A 63 -12.82 -6.83 11.42
N ARG A 64 -13.06 -7.12 12.72
CA ARG A 64 -13.91 -6.29 13.58
C ARG A 64 -13.27 -4.93 13.92
N HIS A 65 -11.95 -4.84 13.79
CA HIS A 65 -11.20 -3.63 14.11
C HIS A 65 -10.40 -3.17 12.90
N THR A 66 -10.31 -1.86 12.71
CA THR A 66 -9.44 -1.23 11.72
C THR A 66 -8.24 -0.63 12.45
N THR A 67 -7.05 -1.00 12.03
CA THR A 67 -5.80 -0.45 12.55
C THR A 67 -5.47 0.86 11.83
N SER A 68 -4.85 1.80 12.55
CA SER A 68 -4.34 3.02 11.92
C SER A 68 -3.32 2.68 10.82
N LYS A 69 -3.56 3.19 9.63
CA LYS A 69 -2.69 2.98 8.47
C LYS A 69 -1.29 3.55 8.67
N GLU A 70 -1.15 4.60 9.46
CA GLU A 70 0.15 5.17 9.82
C GLU A 70 1.00 4.16 10.60
N ILE A 71 0.37 3.34 11.45
CA ILE A 71 1.07 2.32 12.22
C ILE A 71 1.49 1.15 11.31
N LEU A 72 0.64 0.80 10.33
CA LEU A 72 0.91 -0.32 9.43
C LEU A 72 1.98 0.01 8.39
N TYR A 73 1.94 1.22 7.81
CA TYR A 73 2.67 1.47 6.57
C TYR A 73 3.77 2.54 6.65
N LYS A 74 3.75 3.49 7.59
CA LYS A 74 4.79 4.53 7.66
C LYS A 74 6.21 3.98 7.81
N ASN A 75 6.37 2.94 8.64
CA ASN A 75 7.65 2.28 8.91
C ASN A 75 7.68 0.88 8.29
N TYR A 76 7.11 0.75 7.08
CA TYR A 76 7.11 -0.51 6.38
C TYR A 76 8.53 -0.89 5.99
N TRP A 77 8.92 -2.14 6.27
CA TRP A 77 10.30 -2.61 6.17
C TRP A 77 10.61 -3.37 4.88
N TYR A 78 9.58 -3.88 4.18
CA TYR A 78 9.74 -4.68 2.99
C TYR A 78 10.21 -3.82 1.81
N GLU A 79 11.23 -4.30 1.11
CA GLU A 79 11.76 -3.68 -0.10
C GLU A 79 11.66 -4.67 -1.27
N SER A 80 10.95 -4.27 -2.32
CA SER A 80 10.72 -5.12 -3.51
C SER A 80 12.01 -5.46 -4.24
N GLY A 81 13.00 -4.58 -4.18
CA GLY A 81 14.28 -4.72 -4.86
C GLY A 81 15.25 -5.72 -4.24
N ILE A 82 15.03 -6.17 -3.01
CA ILE A 82 15.95 -7.12 -2.35
C ILE A 82 15.76 -8.54 -2.91
N ASN A 83 14.52 -8.94 -3.19
CA ASN A 83 14.20 -10.30 -3.59
C ASN A 83 14.33 -10.47 -5.12
N LEU A 84 15.21 -11.37 -5.56
CA LEU A 84 15.45 -11.64 -6.97
C LEU A 84 14.20 -12.14 -7.71
N THR A 85 13.39 -13.00 -7.07
CA THR A 85 12.15 -13.52 -7.65
C THR A 85 11.16 -12.39 -7.89
N MET A 86 10.99 -11.49 -6.90
CA MET A 86 10.13 -10.31 -7.04
C MET A 86 10.62 -9.38 -8.16
N ARG A 87 11.91 -9.05 -8.19
CA ARG A 87 12.51 -8.22 -9.26
C ARG A 87 12.25 -8.82 -10.64
N THR A 88 12.45 -10.13 -10.80
CA THR A 88 12.23 -10.84 -12.06
C THR A 88 10.75 -10.77 -12.47
N HIS A 89 9.83 -10.97 -11.51
CA HIS A 89 8.38 -10.86 -11.74
C HIS A 89 8.01 -9.45 -12.21
N LEU A 90 8.42 -8.41 -11.47
CA LEU A 90 8.14 -7.02 -11.80
C LEU A 90 8.71 -6.63 -13.17
N LYS A 91 9.94 -7.08 -13.50
CA LYS A 91 10.55 -6.85 -14.83
C LYS A 91 9.72 -7.49 -15.94
N LYS A 92 9.26 -8.74 -15.78
CA LYS A 92 8.39 -9.42 -16.76
C LYS A 92 7.07 -8.66 -16.95
N LEU A 93 6.45 -8.22 -15.85
CA LEU A 93 5.22 -7.43 -15.88
C LEU A 93 5.42 -6.13 -16.68
N VAL A 94 6.45 -5.35 -16.35
CA VAL A 94 6.77 -4.10 -17.06
C VAL A 94 7.02 -4.35 -18.55
N THR A 95 7.76 -5.41 -18.89
CA THR A 95 8.00 -5.77 -20.29
C THR A 95 6.71 -6.04 -21.06
N LEU A 96 5.77 -6.77 -20.44
CA LEU A 96 4.46 -7.08 -21.03
C LEU A 96 3.63 -5.81 -21.26
N VAL A 97 3.43 -5.02 -20.19
CA VAL A 97 2.55 -3.83 -20.27
C VAL A 97 3.16 -2.72 -21.14
N SER A 98 4.48 -2.59 -21.16
CA SER A 98 5.16 -1.63 -22.07
C SER A 98 4.87 -1.93 -23.53
N LYS A 99 4.93 -3.20 -23.95
CA LYS A 99 4.57 -3.61 -25.33
C LYS A 99 3.14 -3.22 -25.70
N ILE A 100 2.20 -3.34 -24.75
CA ILE A 100 0.78 -2.99 -24.98
C ILE A 100 0.62 -1.48 -25.16
N ILE A 101 1.27 -0.69 -24.31
CA ILE A 101 1.12 0.77 -24.32
C ILE A 101 1.82 1.37 -25.53
N GLU A 102 3.02 0.93 -25.85
CA GLU A 102 3.81 1.44 -26.98
C GLU A 102 3.15 1.20 -28.33
N LYS A 103 2.27 0.19 -28.45
CA LYS A 103 1.41 0.01 -29.62
C LYS A 103 0.33 1.09 -29.77
N LYS A 104 -0.13 1.68 -28.64
CA LYS A 104 -1.20 2.68 -28.62
C LYS A 104 -0.66 4.11 -28.65
N LYS A 105 0.54 4.32 -28.09
CA LYS A 105 1.17 5.63 -27.93
C LYS A 105 2.69 5.51 -28.05
N SER A 106 3.28 6.24 -29.01
CA SER A 106 4.70 6.14 -29.32
C SER A 106 5.61 7.06 -28.47
N SER A 107 5.07 8.13 -27.90
CA SER A 107 5.85 9.12 -27.13
C SER A 107 5.09 9.67 -25.93
N ASN A 108 5.81 10.32 -25.02
CA ASN A 108 5.25 10.96 -23.80
C ASN A 108 4.39 10.02 -22.95
N ILE A 109 4.79 8.78 -22.80
CA ILE A 109 4.10 7.79 -21.98
C ILE A 109 4.30 8.15 -20.50
N GLU A 110 3.19 8.23 -19.76
CA GLU A 110 3.17 8.54 -18.33
C GLU A 110 2.59 7.36 -17.54
N VAL A 111 3.35 6.88 -16.55
CA VAL A 111 2.98 5.72 -15.73
C VAL A 111 2.93 6.09 -14.26
N LEU A 112 1.96 5.55 -13.54
CA LEU A 112 1.82 5.69 -12.08
C LEU A 112 1.88 4.31 -11.43
N ASP A 113 2.65 4.20 -10.34
CA ASP A 113 2.64 3.03 -9.45
C ASP A 113 2.13 3.43 -8.05
N ILE A 114 1.00 2.84 -7.63
CA ILE A 114 0.38 3.07 -6.33
C ILE A 114 0.88 1.99 -5.37
N GLY A 115 1.54 2.42 -4.27
CA GLY A 115 2.33 1.53 -3.41
C GLY A 115 3.68 1.21 -4.04
N CYS A 116 4.36 2.24 -4.57
CA CYS A 116 5.57 2.06 -5.39
C CYS A 116 6.79 1.54 -4.62
N ASN A 117 6.73 1.48 -3.29
CA ASN A 117 7.78 0.94 -2.41
C ASN A 117 9.14 1.60 -2.70
N ASP A 118 10.19 0.86 -3.01
CA ASP A 118 11.54 1.34 -3.35
C ASP A 118 11.70 1.77 -4.83
N GLY A 119 10.61 1.80 -5.59
CA GLY A 119 10.60 2.19 -7.00
C GLY A 119 11.15 1.11 -7.95
N THR A 120 11.35 -0.12 -7.49
CA THR A 120 11.89 -1.22 -8.30
C THR A 120 11.09 -1.45 -9.58
N LEU A 121 9.74 -1.47 -9.51
CA LEU A 121 8.90 -1.62 -10.69
C LEU A 121 9.13 -0.45 -11.67
N LEU A 122 9.09 0.78 -11.17
CA LEU A 122 9.24 2.00 -11.97
C LEU A 122 10.61 2.09 -12.65
N ASN A 123 11.66 1.54 -12.03
CA ASN A 123 12.99 1.51 -12.59
C ASN A 123 13.13 0.59 -13.82
N PHE A 124 12.22 -0.37 -14.00
CA PHE A 124 12.22 -1.25 -15.19
C PHE A 124 11.62 -0.60 -16.44
N TYR A 125 10.84 0.47 -16.31
CA TYR A 125 10.37 1.22 -17.47
C TYR A 125 11.50 1.95 -18.20
N LYS A 126 11.36 2.14 -19.49
CA LYS A 126 12.31 2.88 -20.35
C LYS A 126 12.55 4.30 -19.80
N LYS A 127 13.72 4.85 -20.12
CA LYS A 127 14.11 6.21 -19.63
C LYS A 127 13.21 7.32 -20.14
N ASN A 128 12.62 7.16 -21.33
CA ASN A 128 11.72 8.12 -21.98
C ASN A 128 10.29 8.10 -21.39
N PHE A 129 9.96 7.16 -20.49
CA PHE A 129 8.67 7.19 -19.78
C PHE A 129 8.74 8.18 -18.61
N LYS A 130 7.72 9.00 -18.45
CA LYS A 130 7.54 9.82 -17.25
C LYS A 130 6.93 8.95 -16.16
N LYS A 131 7.66 8.80 -15.06
CA LYS A 131 7.38 7.85 -13.99
C LYS A 131 6.93 8.57 -12.74
N TYR A 132 5.84 8.08 -12.15
CA TYR A 132 5.27 8.60 -10.93
C TYR A 132 5.04 7.47 -9.95
N GLY A 133 5.34 7.70 -8.67
CA GLY A 133 5.13 6.75 -7.60
C GLY A 133 4.47 7.38 -6.39
N VAL A 134 3.58 6.63 -5.73
CA VAL A 134 2.96 7.04 -4.46
C VAL A 134 3.18 5.93 -3.44
N ASP A 135 3.75 6.26 -2.28
CA ASP A 135 3.91 5.32 -1.17
C ASP A 135 4.07 6.08 0.15
N PRO A 136 3.37 5.69 1.23
CA PRO A 136 3.45 6.38 2.52
C PRO A 136 4.69 6.05 3.35
N SER A 137 5.45 5.02 2.98
CA SER A 137 6.57 4.52 3.76
C SER A 137 7.84 5.36 3.61
N GLN A 138 8.77 5.19 4.56
CA GLN A 138 10.09 5.82 4.50
C GLN A 138 10.98 5.26 3.37
N ILE A 139 10.63 4.10 2.81
CA ILE A 139 11.41 3.42 1.77
C ILE A 139 11.55 4.28 0.52
N VAL A 140 10.56 5.12 0.21
CA VAL A 140 10.62 6.03 -0.95
C VAL A 140 11.81 7.00 -0.93
N GLN A 141 12.44 7.22 0.23
CA GLN A 141 13.64 8.06 0.31
C GLN A 141 14.84 7.45 -0.44
N LYS A 142 14.80 6.14 -0.76
CA LYS A 142 15.80 5.45 -1.56
C LYS A 142 15.64 5.67 -3.07
N ILE A 143 14.50 6.22 -3.50
CA ILE A 143 14.20 6.44 -4.92
C ILE A 143 14.98 7.64 -5.45
N ASP A 144 15.60 7.47 -6.61
CA ASP A 144 16.24 8.57 -7.34
C ASP A 144 15.18 9.53 -7.89
N LYS A 145 14.99 10.66 -7.20
CA LYS A 145 13.98 11.68 -7.54
C LYS A 145 14.26 12.41 -8.86
N LYS A 146 15.47 12.27 -9.44
CA LYS A 146 15.76 12.76 -10.79
C LYS A 146 15.13 11.90 -11.89
N LYS A 147 14.83 10.64 -11.58
CA LYS A 147 14.26 9.67 -12.53
C LYS A 147 12.78 9.41 -12.32
N ILE A 148 12.29 9.55 -11.11
CA ILE A 148 10.92 9.19 -10.72
C ILE A 148 10.34 10.32 -9.86
N ASN A 149 9.15 10.81 -10.24
CA ASN A 149 8.39 11.75 -9.43
C ASN A 149 7.68 10.99 -8.30
N VAL A 150 8.11 11.19 -7.06
CA VAL A 150 7.61 10.42 -5.91
C VAL A 150 6.81 11.30 -4.97
N PHE A 151 5.62 10.81 -4.60
CA PHE A 151 4.75 11.37 -3.58
C PHE A 151 4.81 10.49 -2.32
N ASN A 152 5.42 10.98 -1.26
CA ASN A 152 5.46 10.26 0.02
C ASN A 152 4.15 10.54 0.79
N ASP A 153 3.09 9.89 0.38
CA ASP A 153 1.74 10.05 0.92
C ASP A 153 0.93 8.75 0.76
N PHE A 154 -0.20 8.66 1.47
CA PHE A 154 -1.19 7.62 1.23
C PHE A 154 -1.95 7.88 -0.06
N PHE A 155 -2.39 6.80 -0.72
CA PHE A 155 -3.37 6.89 -1.80
C PHE A 155 -4.77 6.47 -1.27
N PRO A 156 -5.86 7.19 -1.60
CA PRO A 156 -5.86 8.51 -2.23
C PRO A 156 -5.17 9.56 -1.36
N PHE A 157 -4.61 10.57 -2.01
CA PHE A 157 -3.78 11.59 -1.36
C PHE A 157 -4.45 12.25 -0.17
N GLN A 158 -3.69 12.44 0.92
CA GLN A 158 -4.16 13.04 2.17
C GLN A 158 -3.61 14.44 2.40
N LYS A 159 -2.39 14.72 1.92
CA LYS A 159 -1.80 16.04 2.02
C LYS A 159 -2.50 16.99 1.06
N ASN A 160 -2.74 18.22 1.52
CA ASN A 160 -3.48 19.23 0.73
C ASN A 160 -2.79 19.54 -0.61
N GLU A 161 -1.47 19.57 -0.63
CA GLU A 161 -0.65 19.78 -1.83
C GLU A 161 -0.85 18.73 -2.92
N ASN A 162 -1.25 17.52 -2.54
CA ASN A 162 -1.46 16.40 -3.43
C ASN A 162 -2.95 16.14 -3.76
N LYS A 163 -3.90 16.70 -2.98
CA LYS A 163 -5.34 16.45 -3.16
C LYS A 163 -5.87 16.90 -4.52
N ASN A 164 -5.26 17.92 -5.10
CA ASN A 164 -5.64 18.46 -6.41
C ASN A 164 -4.86 17.83 -7.57
N PHE A 165 -4.18 16.72 -7.34
CA PHE A 165 -3.45 16.00 -8.37
C PHE A 165 -4.42 15.43 -9.42
N LYS A 166 -4.69 16.22 -10.46
CA LYS A 166 -5.60 15.90 -11.57
C LYS A 166 -4.80 15.51 -12.80
N LYS A 167 -4.11 14.39 -12.75
CA LYS A 167 -3.30 13.90 -13.87
C LYS A 167 -3.90 12.62 -14.44
N LYS A 168 -3.90 12.49 -15.76
CA LYS A 168 -4.21 11.24 -16.45
C LYS A 168 -2.93 10.50 -16.75
N PHE A 169 -2.96 9.18 -16.61
CA PHE A 169 -1.83 8.30 -16.88
C PHE A 169 -2.20 7.33 -17.99
N ASP A 170 -1.21 6.94 -18.79
CA ASP A 170 -1.38 5.91 -19.82
C ASP A 170 -1.44 4.51 -19.19
N LEU A 171 -0.81 4.34 -18.02
CA LEU A 171 -0.86 3.12 -17.21
C LEU A 171 -0.83 3.45 -15.72
N ILE A 172 -1.64 2.73 -14.96
CA ILE A 172 -1.61 2.73 -13.50
C ILE A 172 -1.38 1.29 -13.04
N THR A 173 -0.40 1.09 -12.16
CA THR A 173 -0.14 -0.17 -11.48
C THR A 173 -0.39 -0.07 -9.99
N SER A 174 -0.81 -1.18 -9.36
CA SER A 174 -0.94 -1.31 -7.91
C SER A 174 -0.69 -2.78 -7.57
N ILE A 175 0.55 -3.11 -7.18
CA ILE A 175 0.99 -4.49 -7.00
C ILE A 175 0.96 -4.86 -5.52
N ALA A 176 0.13 -5.88 -5.20
CA ALA A 176 -0.07 -6.38 -3.84
C ALA A 176 -0.39 -5.28 -2.81
N MET A 177 -1.20 -4.29 -3.20
CA MET A 177 -1.50 -3.13 -2.38
C MET A 177 -2.96 -2.66 -2.50
N PHE A 178 -3.62 -2.90 -3.63
CA PHE A 178 -4.96 -2.40 -3.90
C PHE A 178 -6.01 -2.85 -2.86
N TYR A 179 -5.83 -4.03 -2.27
CA TYR A 179 -6.68 -4.56 -1.19
C TYR A 179 -6.52 -3.85 0.15
N ASP A 180 -5.52 -2.98 0.27
CA ASP A 180 -5.24 -2.18 1.48
C ASP A 180 -5.78 -0.73 1.39
N LEU A 181 -6.43 -0.37 0.26
CA LEU A 181 -6.99 0.96 0.00
C LEU A 181 -8.34 1.19 0.67
#